data_b189f2a955412b541fbb9c29f54103ce
#
_entry.id   b189f2a955412b541fbb9c29f54103ce
#
_cell.length_a   1.000
_cell.length_b   1.000
_cell.length_c   1.000
_cell.angle_alpha   90.00
_cell.angle_beta   90.00
_cell.angle_gamma   90.00
#
_symmetry.space_group_name_H-M   'P 1'
#
loop_
_entity.id
_entity.type
_entity.pdbx_description
1 polymer ?
#
loop_
_entity_poly.entity_id
_entity_poly.type
_entity_poly.pdbx_seq_one_letter_code
_entity_poly.pdbx_strand_id
1 'polypeptide(L)'
;ALRTEIYKVAYSKYKPVELATHVSDETIAYLEEHHDDFPSILVDVAPVRYYTEPEVLGNLLGYTRTITEAQYEEMKDEGYDKDDIVGHEGIEKTMESELRGQKGVERVEVDNVGRRVHTIEKDEAIPGNDVFLTIDLDLQKVAYESTERNLSEALIERLKGGNDKVEAVSSKEMIVSMLESSQLNLKQMDEAKEDSIQKQLYTRLMEKYNS
;
A
#
# COMPACT_ATOMS: atom_id res chain seq x y z
N ALA A 1 -10.79 1.25 -14.43
CA ALA A 1 -10.52 0.91 -13.04
C ALA A 1 -11.63 0.02 -12.45
N LEU A 2 -12.84 0.51 -12.19
CA LEU A 2 -13.97 -0.19 -11.53
C LEU A 2 -14.31 -1.54 -12.18
N ARG A 3 -14.41 -1.56 -13.50
CA ARG A 3 -14.75 -2.78 -14.26
C ARG A 3 -13.67 -3.87 -14.13
N THR A 4 -12.42 -3.48 -13.95
CA THR A 4 -11.29 -4.41 -13.80
C THR A 4 -11.29 -5.06 -12.41
N GLU A 5 -11.64 -4.31 -11.37
CA GLU A 5 -11.73 -4.84 -10.00
C GLU A 5 -12.90 -5.81 -9.86
N ILE A 6 -14.06 -5.47 -10.40
CA ILE A 6 -15.23 -6.37 -10.43
C ILE A 6 -14.89 -7.70 -11.14
N TYR A 7 -14.12 -7.66 -12.24
CA TYR A 7 -13.74 -8.89 -12.93
C TYR A 7 -12.73 -9.74 -12.17
N LYS A 8 -11.86 -9.16 -11.36
CA LYS A 8 -10.91 -9.92 -10.53
C LYS A 8 -11.61 -10.76 -9.46
N VAL A 9 -12.74 -10.29 -8.94
CA VAL A 9 -13.51 -10.95 -7.87
C VAL A 9 -14.67 -11.80 -8.41
N ALA A 10 -14.83 -11.93 -9.74
CA ALA A 10 -15.95 -12.59 -10.41
C ALA A 10 -16.15 -14.09 -10.06
N TYR A 11 -15.21 -14.71 -9.35
CA TYR A 11 -15.35 -16.08 -8.85
C TYR A 11 -16.23 -16.22 -7.60
N SER A 12 -16.51 -15.13 -6.88
CA SER A 12 -17.40 -15.14 -5.72
C SER A 12 -18.61 -14.25 -5.98
N LYS A 13 -19.71 -14.85 -6.42
CA LYS A 13 -20.95 -14.11 -6.76
C LYS A 13 -21.59 -13.37 -5.58
N TYR A 14 -21.16 -13.64 -4.37
CA TYR A 14 -21.79 -13.14 -3.14
C TYR A 14 -20.83 -12.30 -2.27
N LYS A 15 -19.56 -12.18 -2.65
CA LYS A 15 -18.60 -11.36 -1.90
C LYS A 15 -18.63 -9.91 -2.38
N PRO A 16 -18.83 -8.93 -1.50
CA PRO A 16 -18.75 -7.53 -1.88
C PRO A 16 -17.35 -7.17 -2.37
N VAL A 17 -17.29 -6.22 -3.30
CA VAL A 17 -16.05 -5.68 -3.86
C VAL A 17 -15.85 -4.29 -3.29
N GLU A 18 -14.69 -4.05 -2.69
CA GLU A 18 -14.32 -2.73 -2.21
C GLU A 18 -14.17 -1.76 -3.40
N LEU A 19 -14.96 -0.70 -3.41
CA LEU A 19 -14.98 0.31 -4.47
C LEU A 19 -14.17 1.54 -4.09
N ALA A 20 -14.23 1.95 -2.84
CA ALA A 20 -13.53 3.10 -2.28
C ALA A 20 -13.37 2.94 -0.78
N THR A 21 -12.27 3.47 -0.25
CA THR A 21 -11.98 3.61 1.18
C THR A 21 -11.91 5.08 1.56
N HIS A 22 -12.02 5.39 2.85
CA HIS A 22 -11.97 6.75 3.39
C HIS A 22 -12.98 7.70 2.73
N VAL A 23 -14.20 7.20 2.53
CA VAL A 23 -15.28 7.97 1.92
C VAL A 23 -15.73 9.06 2.90
N SER A 24 -15.99 10.29 2.41
CA SER A 24 -16.43 11.39 3.26
C SER A 24 -17.86 11.18 3.78
N ASP A 25 -18.14 11.74 4.97
CA ASP A 25 -19.46 11.68 5.60
C ASP A 25 -20.58 12.23 4.67
N GLU A 26 -20.29 13.24 3.85
CA GLU A 26 -21.22 13.76 2.87
C GLU A 26 -21.58 12.73 1.79
N THR A 27 -20.59 11.96 1.33
CA THR A 27 -20.82 10.91 0.33
C THR A 27 -21.58 9.74 0.94
N ILE A 28 -21.27 9.38 2.19
CA ILE A 28 -22.01 8.36 2.93
C ILE A 28 -23.48 8.77 3.08
N ALA A 29 -23.74 9.99 3.56
CA ALA A 29 -25.08 10.52 3.72
C ALA A 29 -25.86 10.55 2.38
N TYR A 30 -25.20 10.94 1.30
CA TYR A 30 -25.81 10.93 -0.04
C TYR A 30 -26.18 9.52 -0.50
N LEU A 31 -25.32 8.52 -0.29
CA LEU A 31 -25.58 7.13 -0.68
C LEU A 31 -26.72 6.52 0.15
N GLU A 32 -26.77 6.80 1.44
CA GLU A 32 -27.85 6.36 2.33
C GLU A 32 -29.20 7.00 1.97
N GLU A 33 -29.22 8.30 1.66
CA GLU A 33 -30.43 9.01 1.25
C GLU A 33 -30.95 8.52 -0.11
N HIS A 34 -30.05 8.12 -1.02
CA HIS A 34 -30.39 7.65 -2.37
C HIS A 34 -30.23 6.13 -2.52
N HIS A 35 -30.45 5.40 -1.45
CA HIS A 35 -30.27 3.93 -1.45
C HIS A 35 -31.07 3.22 -2.57
N ASP A 36 -32.26 3.72 -2.91
CA ASP A 36 -33.09 3.19 -3.99
C ASP A 36 -32.43 3.30 -5.37
N ASP A 37 -31.60 4.33 -5.57
CA ASP A 37 -30.87 4.55 -6.83
C ASP A 37 -29.58 3.68 -6.89
N PHE A 38 -29.06 3.28 -5.73
CA PHE A 38 -27.82 2.50 -5.59
C PHE A 38 -28.00 1.17 -4.81
N PRO A 39 -28.94 0.30 -5.21
CA PRO A 39 -29.30 -0.89 -4.42
C PRO A 39 -28.19 -1.92 -4.26
N SER A 40 -27.10 -1.79 -5.00
CA SER A 40 -25.92 -2.69 -4.94
C SER A 40 -24.73 -2.09 -4.22
N ILE A 41 -24.83 -0.87 -3.70
CA ILE A 41 -23.78 -0.24 -2.92
C ILE A 41 -24.07 -0.48 -1.45
N LEU A 42 -23.04 -0.94 -0.74
CA LEU A 42 -23.05 -1.11 0.71
C LEU A 42 -22.04 -0.16 1.31
N VAL A 43 -22.44 0.54 2.36
CA VAL A 43 -21.51 1.30 3.20
C VAL A 43 -21.21 0.45 4.41
N ASP A 44 -19.93 0.25 4.68
CA ASP A 44 -19.47 -0.54 5.83
C ASP A 44 -18.35 0.18 6.57
N VAL A 45 -18.23 -0.09 7.86
CA VAL A 45 -17.20 0.47 8.74
C VAL A 45 -16.18 -0.61 9.02
N ALA A 46 -14.96 -0.42 8.53
CA ALA A 46 -13.87 -1.34 8.76
C ALA A 46 -12.74 -0.65 9.54
N PRO A 47 -12.13 -1.33 10.53
CA PRO A 47 -10.94 -0.82 11.20
C PRO A 47 -9.78 -0.76 10.20
N VAL A 48 -9.05 0.35 10.22
CA VAL A 48 -7.88 0.55 9.36
C VAL A 48 -6.62 0.79 10.18
N ARG A 49 -5.45 0.41 9.66
CA ARG A 49 -4.17 0.71 10.28
C ARG A 49 -3.91 2.22 10.24
N TYR A 50 -3.53 2.75 11.38
CA TYR A 50 -3.05 4.12 11.50
C TYR A 50 -1.62 4.12 12.02
N TYR A 51 -0.73 4.84 11.35
CA TYR A 51 0.68 4.93 11.71
C TYR A 51 1.04 6.37 12.06
N THR A 52 1.67 6.53 13.21
CA THR A 52 2.27 7.82 13.58
C THR A 52 3.57 8.00 12.81
N GLU A 53 3.71 9.10 12.06
CA GLU A 53 4.92 9.45 11.31
C GLU A 53 5.50 8.30 10.46
N PRO A 54 4.75 7.74 9.52
CA PRO A 54 5.16 6.55 8.77
C PRO A 54 6.43 6.76 7.94
N GLU A 55 6.73 7.99 7.51
CA GLU A 55 7.94 8.31 6.74
C GLU A 55 9.21 8.11 7.58
N VAL A 56 9.15 8.47 8.86
CA VAL A 56 10.29 8.40 9.79
C VAL A 56 10.47 7.00 10.37
N LEU A 57 9.37 6.28 10.57
CA LEU A 57 9.36 4.98 11.24
C LEU A 57 9.18 3.80 10.27
N GLY A 58 9.03 4.03 8.97
CA GLY A 58 8.66 3.00 7.99
C GLY A 58 9.53 1.74 8.03
N ASN A 59 10.84 1.89 8.16
CA ASN A 59 11.76 0.75 8.25
C ASN A 59 11.57 -0.10 9.51
N LEU A 60 11.04 0.48 10.58
CA LEU A 60 10.77 -0.20 11.83
C LEU A 60 9.37 -0.80 11.85
N LEU A 61 8.39 -0.01 11.42
CA LEU A 61 6.98 -0.43 11.35
C LEU A 61 6.81 -1.62 10.41
N GLY A 62 7.53 -1.59 9.29
CA GLY A 62 7.37 -2.58 8.23
C GLY A 62 6.17 -2.26 7.35
N TYR A 63 5.60 -3.29 6.76
CA TYR A 63 4.45 -3.15 5.86
C TYR A 63 3.53 -4.36 5.93
N THR A 64 2.29 -4.15 5.51
CA THR A 64 1.27 -5.18 5.35
C THR A 64 1.08 -5.53 3.88
N ARG A 65 0.75 -6.78 3.59
CA ARG A 65 0.35 -7.24 2.25
C ARG A 65 -0.53 -8.48 2.35
N THR A 66 -1.15 -8.84 1.24
CA THR A 66 -1.94 -10.07 1.16
C THR A 66 -1.09 -11.28 1.56
N ILE A 67 -1.67 -12.15 2.38
CA ILE A 67 -1.05 -13.38 2.87
C ILE A 67 -0.55 -14.23 1.70
N THR A 68 0.67 -14.77 1.83
CA THR A 68 1.21 -15.71 0.85
C THR A 68 0.67 -17.11 1.11
N GLU A 69 0.69 -17.99 0.09
CA GLU A 69 0.25 -19.39 0.25
C GLU A 69 0.99 -20.11 1.38
N ALA A 70 2.30 -19.85 1.53
CA ALA A 70 3.11 -20.43 2.59
C ALA A 70 2.67 -19.95 3.98
N GLN A 71 2.46 -18.65 4.15
CA GLN A 71 1.94 -18.08 5.40
C GLN A 71 0.52 -18.58 5.70
N TYR A 72 -0.34 -18.67 4.67
CA TYR A 72 -1.69 -19.18 4.84
C TYR A 72 -1.70 -20.63 5.37
N GLU A 73 -0.85 -21.53 4.84
CA GLU A 73 -0.75 -22.89 5.33
C GLU A 73 -0.30 -22.97 6.80
N GLU A 74 0.48 -22.02 7.27
CA GLU A 74 0.90 -21.92 8.67
C GLU A 74 -0.20 -21.35 9.58
N MET A 75 -1.00 -20.40 9.07
CA MET A 75 -1.90 -19.57 9.87
C MET A 75 -3.40 -19.89 9.67
N LYS A 76 -3.75 -20.80 8.76
CA LYS A 76 -5.16 -21.16 8.46
C LYS A 76 -5.96 -21.63 9.67
N ASP A 77 -5.31 -22.34 10.60
CA ASP A 77 -5.94 -22.85 11.82
C ASP A 77 -6.20 -21.74 12.84
N GLU A 78 -5.60 -20.57 12.64
CA GLU A 78 -5.82 -19.35 13.42
C GLU A 78 -6.92 -18.45 12.83
N GLY A 79 -7.64 -18.92 11.81
CA GLY A 79 -8.77 -18.24 11.19
C GLY A 79 -8.37 -17.16 10.17
N TYR A 80 -7.24 -17.34 9.47
CA TYR A 80 -6.87 -16.51 8.33
C TYR A 80 -7.49 -17.04 7.03
N ASP A 81 -7.86 -16.13 6.14
CA ASP A 81 -8.31 -16.39 4.79
C ASP A 81 -7.21 -16.04 3.77
N LYS A 82 -7.31 -16.61 2.56
CA LYS A 82 -6.31 -16.41 1.49
C LYS A 82 -6.21 -14.97 0.95
N ASP A 83 -7.16 -14.15 1.26
CA ASP A 83 -7.22 -12.74 0.87
C ASP A 83 -6.94 -11.77 2.03
N ASP A 84 -6.60 -12.28 3.20
CA ASP A 84 -6.25 -11.45 4.34
C ASP A 84 -4.98 -10.64 4.09
N ILE A 85 -4.98 -9.44 4.66
CA ILE A 85 -3.80 -8.58 4.72
C ILE A 85 -3.12 -8.82 6.06
N VAL A 86 -1.84 -9.21 6.01
CA VAL A 86 -1.04 -9.55 7.19
C VAL A 86 0.26 -8.75 7.22
N GLY A 87 0.83 -8.57 8.41
CA GLY A 87 2.15 -7.99 8.57
C GLY A 87 3.24 -8.85 7.94
N HIS A 88 4.03 -8.24 7.05
CA HIS A 88 5.07 -8.95 6.31
C HIS A 88 6.46 -8.75 6.90
N GLU A 89 6.75 -7.55 7.39
CA GLU A 89 8.02 -7.19 8.01
C GLU A 89 7.82 -6.28 9.23
N GLY A 90 8.89 -6.06 9.99
CA GLY A 90 8.94 -5.12 11.10
C GLY A 90 7.96 -5.44 12.24
N ILE A 91 7.46 -4.40 12.85
CA ILE A 91 6.49 -4.46 13.96
C ILE A 91 5.17 -5.05 13.48
N GLU A 92 4.72 -4.72 12.27
CA GLU A 92 3.51 -5.30 11.68
C GLU A 92 3.54 -6.82 11.72
N LYS A 93 4.67 -7.45 11.35
CA LYS A 93 4.82 -8.90 11.41
C LYS A 93 4.91 -9.43 12.83
N THR A 94 5.67 -8.75 13.69
CA THR A 94 5.94 -9.24 15.05
C THR A 94 4.73 -9.14 15.96
N MET A 95 3.89 -8.12 15.74
CA MET A 95 2.71 -7.81 16.54
C MET A 95 1.40 -8.09 15.77
N GLU A 96 1.44 -8.90 14.73
CA GLU A 96 0.28 -9.22 13.90
C GLU A 96 -0.90 -9.72 14.74
N SER A 97 -0.67 -10.62 15.71
CA SER A 97 -1.71 -11.15 16.59
C SER A 97 -2.43 -10.07 17.42
N GLU A 98 -1.71 -9.02 17.81
CA GLU A 98 -2.27 -7.91 18.59
C GLU A 98 -2.99 -6.91 17.68
N LEU A 99 -2.42 -6.64 16.52
CA LEU A 99 -2.88 -5.62 15.60
C LEU A 99 -4.08 -6.06 14.74
N ARG A 100 -4.26 -7.36 14.51
CA ARG A 100 -5.25 -7.93 13.58
C ARG A 100 -6.70 -7.63 13.95
N GLY A 101 -7.06 -7.70 15.25
CA GLY A 101 -8.46 -7.67 15.69
C GLY A 101 -9.26 -8.91 15.33
N GLN A 102 -10.58 -8.77 15.25
CA GLN A 102 -11.50 -9.84 14.89
C GLN A 102 -12.37 -9.39 13.70
N LYS A 103 -12.52 -10.28 12.73
CA LYS A 103 -13.37 -10.01 11.55
C LYS A 103 -14.83 -9.93 11.94
N GLY A 104 -15.55 -8.98 11.37
CA GLY A 104 -16.99 -8.99 11.39
C GLY A 104 -17.54 -10.08 10.48
N VAL A 105 -18.70 -10.61 10.81
CA VAL A 105 -19.40 -11.63 10.01
C VAL A 105 -20.84 -11.20 9.83
N GLU A 106 -21.29 -11.16 8.59
CA GLU A 106 -22.68 -10.90 8.27
C GLU A 106 -23.29 -12.12 7.53
N ARG A 107 -24.40 -12.65 8.07
CA ARG A 107 -25.19 -13.66 7.43
C ARG A 107 -26.41 -13.04 6.80
N VAL A 108 -26.52 -13.17 5.50
CA VAL A 108 -27.63 -12.60 4.73
C VAL A 108 -28.41 -13.68 4.00
N GLU A 109 -29.72 -13.49 3.93
CA GLU A 109 -30.58 -14.24 3.03
C GLU A 109 -30.56 -13.59 1.66
N VAL A 110 -30.38 -14.39 0.61
CA VAL A 110 -30.34 -13.91 -0.77
C VAL A 110 -31.44 -14.55 -1.61
N ASP A 111 -31.95 -13.83 -2.59
CA ASP A 111 -32.91 -14.37 -3.55
C ASP A 111 -32.21 -15.29 -4.59
N ASN A 112 -33.00 -15.86 -5.51
CA ASN A 112 -32.50 -16.77 -6.54
C ASN A 112 -31.58 -16.10 -7.57
N VAL A 113 -31.44 -14.78 -7.53
CA VAL A 113 -30.56 -13.96 -8.38
C VAL A 113 -29.36 -13.45 -7.59
N GLY A 114 -29.27 -13.77 -6.29
CA GLY A 114 -28.18 -13.36 -5.40
C GLY A 114 -28.31 -11.95 -4.80
N ARG A 115 -29.50 -11.36 -4.85
CA ARG A 115 -29.73 -10.07 -4.19
C ARG A 115 -30.07 -10.29 -2.72
N ARG A 116 -29.48 -9.45 -1.86
CA ARG A 116 -29.74 -9.45 -0.41
C ARG A 116 -31.21 -9.13 -0.16
N VAL A 117 -31.88 -9.98 0.59
CA VAL A 117 -33.28 -9.85 0.99
C VAL A 117 -33.37 -9.46 2.46
N HIS A 118 -32.63 -10.15 3.30
CA HIS A 118 -32.69 -9.98 4.75
C HIS A 118 -31.34 -10.29 5.40
N THR A 119 -31.00 -9.54 6.45
CA THR A 119 -29.86 -9.86 7.32
C THR A 119 -30.34 -10.76 8.44
N ILE A 120 -29.78 -11.93 8.54
CA ILE A 120 -30.12 -12.91 9.60
C ILE A 120 -29.35 -12.57 10.88
N GLU A 121 -28.05 -12.28 10.73
CA GLU A 121 -27.14 -12.05 11.84
C GLU A 121 -26.00 -11.11 11.36
N LYS A 122 -25.59 -10.20 12.23
CA LYS A 122 -24.45 -9.31 11.97
C LYS A 122 -23.61 -9.21 13.23
N ASP A 123 -22.38 -9.71 13.18
CA ASP A 123 -21.34 -9.46 14.16
C ASP A 123 -20.39 -8.39 13.61
N GLU A 124 -20.23 -7.32 14.33
CA GLU A 124 -19.36 -6.22 13.90
C GLU A 124 -17.89 -6.59 14.06
N ALA A 125 -17.02 -6.03 13.20
CA ALA A 125 -15.59 -6.19 13.32
C ALA A 125 -15.07 -5.52 14.60
N ILE A 126 -14.18 -6.19 15.31
CA ILE A 126 -13.51 -5.65 16.50
C ILE A 126 -12.10 -5.23 16.08
N PRO A 127 -11.74 -3.95 16.24
CA PRO A 127 -10.39 -3.49 15.92
C PRO A 127 -9.34 -4.21 16.79
N GLY A 128 -8.13 -4.31 16.27
CA GLY A 128 -6.99 -4.81 17.03
C GLY A 128 -6.54 -3.81 18.10
N ASN A 129 -5.57 -4.24 18.88
CA ASN A 129 -5.00 -3.42 19.94
C ASN A 129 -4.03 -2.37 19.39
N ASP A 130 -3.88 -1.26 20.10
CA ASP A 130 -2.84 -0.29 19.84
C ASP A 130 -1.48 -0.81 20.32
N VAL A 131 -0.43 -0.59 19.54
CA VAL A 131 0.95 -0.93 19.91
C VAL A 131 1.74 0.34 20.17
N PHE A 132 2.20 0.51 21.41
CA PHE A 132 3.03 1.63 21.83
C PHE A 132 4.50 1.24 21.82
N LEU A 133 5.31 2.05 21.13
CA LEU A 133 6.76 1.85 21.06
C LEU A 133 7.48 2.68 22.12
N THR A 134 8.60 2.18 22.61
CA THR A 134 9.48 2.90 23.55
C THR A 134 10.45 3.86 22.85
N ILE A 135 10.20 4.19 21.59
CA ILE A 135 11.03 5.08 20.78
C ILE A 135 10.65 6.52 21.06
N ASP A 136 11.65 7.34 21.29
CA ASP A 136 11.49 8.78 21.31
C ASP A 136 11.36 9.30 19.87
N LEU A 137 10.16 9.77 19.53
CA LEU A 137 9.82 10.19 18.18
C LEU A 137 10.63 11.42 17.72
N ASP A 138 10.89 12.37 18.62
CA ASP A 138 11.64 13.57 18.28
C ASP A 138 13.10 13.23 17.98
N LEU A 139 13.70 12.35 18.79
CA LEU A 139 15.03 11.85 18.52
C LEU A 139 15.11 11.08 17.20
N GLN A 140 14.11 10.26 16.90
CA GLN A 140 14.02 9.52 15.65
C GLN A 140 13.90 10.46 14.44
N LYS A 141 13.11 11.53 14.53
CA LYS A 141 13.01 12.56 13.49
C LYS A 141 14.35 13.22 13.22
N VAL A 142 15.06 13.63 14.27
CA VAL A 142 16.38 14.25 14.14
C VAL A 142 17.39 13.27 13.51
N ALA A 143 17.35 12.01 13.89
CA ALA A 143 18.20 10.96 13.30
C ALA A 143 17.90 10.76 11.81
N TYR A 144 16.62 10.68 11.45
CA TYR A 144 16.17 10.53 10.07
C TYR A 144 16.62 11.72 9.21
N GLU A 145 16.30 12.96 9.62
CA GLU A 145 16.68 14.19 8.90
C GLU A 145 18.20 14.35 8.76
N SER A 146 18.95 13.97 9.82
CA SER A 146 20.41 14.02 9.78
C SER A 146 20.99 13.00 8.80
N THR A 147 20.40 11.80 8.75
CA THR A 147 20.80 10.75 7.80
C THR A 147 20.50 11.17 6.37
N GLU A 148 19.30 11.65 6.09
CA GLU A 148 18.87 12.16 4.80
C GLU A 148 19.81 13.28 4.29
N ARG A 149 20.10 14.25 5.16
CA ARG A 149 21.00 15.35 4.82
C ARG A 149 22.41 14.86 4.50
N ASN A 150 22.99 14.00 5.35
CA ASN A 150 24.33 13.49 5.16
C ASN A 150 24.45 12.63 3.88
N LEU A 151 23.45 11.81 3.60
CA LEU A 151 23.39 11.02 2.37
C LEU A 151 23.25 11.91 1.13
N SER A 152 22.40 12.92 1.20
CA SER A 152 22.20 13.87 0.10
C SER A 152 23.49 14.65 -0.18
N GLU A 153 24.17 15.15 0.84
CA GLU A 153 25.44 15.87 0.72
C GLU A 153 26.53 14.98 0.12
N ALA A 154 26.68 13.76 0.62
CA ALA A 154 27.64 12.78 0.11
C ALA A 154 27.36 12.41 -1.36
N LEU A 155 26.08 12.25 -1.73
CA LEU A 155 25.68 11.96 -3.11
C LEU A 155 26.00 13.15 -4.04
N ILE A 156 25.65 14.37 -3.61
CA ILE A 156 25.95 15.59 -4.37
C ILE A 156 27.47 15.75 -4.58
N GLU A 157 28.28 15.52 -3.57
CA GLU A 157 29.74 15.57 -3.70
C GLU A 157 30.26 14.53 -4.70
N ARG A 158 29.76 13.30 -4.65
CA ARG A 158 30.10 12.24 -5.61
C ARG A 158 29.74 12.61 -7.04
N LEU A 159 28.56 13.21 -7.23
CA LEU A 159 28.10 13.65 -8.55
C LEU A 159 28.88 14.85 -9.09
N LYS A 160 29.38 15.74 -8.22
CA LYS A 160 30.22 16.89 -8.59
C LYS A 160 31.68 16.53 -8.92
N GLY A 161 32.07 15.27 -8.80
CA GLY A 161 33.41 14.81 -9.12
C GLY A 161 34.19 14.26 -7.92
N GLY A 162 33.55 14.12 -6.77
CA GLY A 162 34.17 13.59 -5.56
C GLY A 162 35.21 14.55 -4.92
N ASN A 163 35.84 14.07 -3.88
CA ASN A 163 36.96 14.70 -3.18
C ASN A 163 37.88 13.62 -2.59
N ASP A 164 38.91 14.00 -1.85
CA ASP A 164 39.89 13.06 -1.23
C ASP A 164 39.25 12.00 -0.31
N LYS A 165 38.01 12.20 0.13
CA LYS A 165 37.26 11.29 1.02
C LYS A 165 36.11 10.58 0.33
N VAL A 166 35.66 11.07 -0.81
CA VAL A 166 34.46 10.59 -1.51
C VAL A 166 34.81 10.35 -2.97
N GLU A 167 34.74 9.11 -3.40
CA GLU A 167 34.98 8.73 -4.80
C GLU A 167 33.85 9.24 -5.72
N ALA A 168 34.23 9.80 -6.87
CA ALA A 168 33.27 10.28 -7.85
C ALA A 168 32.50 9.13 -8.49
N VAL A 169 31.20 9.35 -8.66
CA VAL A 169 30.34 8.42 -9.40
C VAL A 169 29.96 9.06 -10.73
N SER A 170 30.22 8.38 -11.82
CA SER A 170 29.81 8.87 -13.13
C SER A 170 28.29 8.83 -13.29
N SER A 171 27.75 9.77 -14.08
CA SER A 171 26.31 9.77 -14.41
C SER A 171 25.87 8.44 -15.06
N LYS A 172 26.78 7.77 -15.77
CA LYS A 172 26.55 6.46 -16.36
C LYS A 172 26.34 5.37 -15.31
N GLU A 173 27.21 5.30 -14.33
CA GLU A 173 27.12 4.32 -13.23
C GLU A 173 25.86 4.54 -12.41
N MET A 174 25.49 5.79 -12.15
CA MET A 174 24.26 6.11 -11.45
C MET A 174 23.03 5.64 -12.23
N ILE A 175 22.94 5.92 -13.53
CA ILE A 175 21.82 5.49 -14.37
C ILE A 175 21.75 3.96 -14.46
N VAL A 176 22.88 3.27 -14.61
CA VAL A 176 22.93 1.81 -14.63
C VAL A 176 22.42 1.24 -13.31
N SER A 177 22.88 1.75 -12.18
CA SER A 177 22.39 1.33 -10.87
C SER A 177 20.88 1.56 -10.68
N MET A 178 20.33 2.68 -11.15
CA MET A 178 18.90 2.96 -11.11
C MET A 178 18.08 2.03 -12.03
N LEU A 179 18.63 1.60 -13.15
CA LEU A 179 18.01 0.60 -14.03
C LEU A 179 18.04 -0.79 -13.39
N GLU A 180 19.19 -1.21 -12.83
CA GLU A 180 19.35 -2.50 -12.17
C GLU A 180 18.45 -2.62 -10.92
N SER A 181 18.30 -1.56 -10.16
CA SER A 181 17.41 -1.49 -8.99
C SER A 181 15.92 -1.29 -9.33
N SER A 182 15.56 -1.31 -10.61
CA SER A 182 14.19 -1.07 -11.10
C SER A 182 13.58 0.29 -10.72
N GLN A 183 14.39 1.24 -10.27
CA GLN A 183 13.97 2.63 -10.01
C GLN A 183 13.67 3.39 -11.30
N LEU A 184 14.31 3.01 -12.41
CA LEU A 184 13.99 3.49 -13.75
C LEU A 184 13.44 2.34 -14.59
N ASN A 185 12.21 2.48 -15.05
CA ASN A 185 11.58 1.54 -15.98
C ASN A 185 11.54 2.15 -17.38
N LEU A 186 12.43 1.71 -18.26
CA LEU A 186 12.55 2.24 -19.63
C LEU A 186 11.26 2.15 -20.43
N LYS A 187 10.48 1.07 -20.27
CA LYS A 187 9.19 0.92 -20.95
C LYS A 187 8.18 1.95 -20.48
N GLN A 188 8.10 2.16 -19.18
CA GLN A 188 7.20 3.14 -18.58
C GLN A 188 7.61 4.58 -18.93
N MET A 189 8.91 4.83 -19.08
CA MET A 189 9.46 6.13 -19.51
C MET A 189 9.17 6.38 -21.01
N ASP A 190 9.21 5.36 -21.85
CA ASP A 190 8.86 5.47 -23.26
C ASP A 190 7.37 5.74 -23.48
N GLU A 191 6.51 5.10 -22.70
CA GLU A 191 5.05 5.27 -22.73
C GLU A 191 4.56 6.54 -22.01
N ALA A 192 5.46 7.30 -21.38
CA ALA A 192 5.13 8.51 -20.64
C ALA A 192 4.75 9.67 -21.60
N LYS A 193 3.98 10.64 -21.06
CA LYS A 193 3.56 11.83 -21.82
C LYS A 193 4.78 12.61 -22.34
N GLU A 194 4.69 13.13 -23.56
CA GLU A 194 5.78 13.87 -24.22
C GLU A 194 6.38 15.02 -23.39
N ASP A 195 5.55 15.73 -22.64
CA ASP A 195 6.00 16.85 -21.78
C ASP A 195 6.54 16.40 -20.41
N SER A 196 6.53 15.11 -20.10
CA SER A 196 7.00 14.61 -18.81
C SER A 196 8.52 14.57 -18.71
N ILE A 197 9.03 14.78 -17.50
CA ILE A 197 10.47 14.63 -17.20
C ILE A 197 10.97 13.23 -17.55
N GLN A 198 10.13 12.22 -17.35
CA GLN A 198 10.42 10.81 -17.66
C GLN A 198 10.67 10.62 -19.16
N LYS A 199 9.83 11.18 -20.02
CA LYS A 199 9.99 11.10 -21.46
C LYS A 199 11.21 11.88 -21.95
N GLN A 200 11.45 13.06 -21.42
CA GLN A 200 12.64 13.84 -21.74
C GLN A 200 13.93 13.12 -21.34
N LEU A 201 13.93 12.47 -20.18
CA LEU A 201 15.07 11.67 -19.73
C LEU A 201 15.29 10.46 -20.65
N TYR A 202 14.22 9.77 -21.03
CA TYR A 202 14.26 8.63 -21.95
C TYR A 202 14.88 9.04 -23.30
N THR A 203 14.38 10.12 -23.90
CA THR A 203 14.89 10.64 -25.17
C THR A 203 16.40 10.94 -25.11
N ARG A 204 16.84 11.63 -24.07
CA ARG A 204 18.27 11.92 -23.86
C ARG A 204 19.13 10.69 -23.64
N LEU A 205 18.61 9.68 -22.96
CA LEU A 205 19.29 8.40 -22.76
C LEU A 205 19.46 7.66 -24.08
N MET A 206 18.40 7.59 -24.88
CA MET A 206 18.41 6.90 -26.18
C MET A 206 19.27 7.61 -27.23
N GLU A 207 19.28 8.94 -27.26
CA GLU A 207 20.19 9.73 -28.10
C GLU A 207 21.66 9.41 -27.78
N LYS A 208 22.00 9.31 -26.48
CA LYS A 208 23.36 9.04 -26.03
C LYS A 208 23.77 7.58 -26.16
N TYR A 209 22.81 6.66 -26.21
CA TYR A 209 23.05 5.24 -26.46
C TYR A 209 23.30 4.94 -27.94
N ASN A 210 22.66 5.68 -28.83
CA ASN A 210 22.75 5.51 -30.28
C ASN A 210 23.90 6.35 -30.94
N SER A 211 24.59 7.16 -30.17
CA SER A 211 25.77 7.95 -30.60
C SER A 211 27.07 7.22 -30.23
#